data_6570a8c5e73919313530b0f894856164
#
_entry.id   6570a8c5e73919313530b0f894856164
#
_cell.length_a   1.000
_cell.length_b   1.000
_cell.length_c   1.000
_cell.angle_alpha   90.00
_cell.angle_beta   90.00
_cell.angle_gamma   90.00
#
_symmetry.space_group_name_H-M   'P 1'
#
loop_
_entity.id
_entity.type
_entity.pdbx_description
1 polymer ?
#
loop_
_entity_poly.entity_id
_entity_poly.type
_entity_poly.pdbx_seq_one_letter_code
_entity_poly.pdbx_strand_id
1 'polypeptide(L)'
;MSNPHLHTDPASLNSADKEFENNIRPAAIAEFSGQAQLIENLVIFIKAAKIRGEALDHVLFHGPPGLGKTTLSRIVANELGVNIKETSGPVIEKPGDLAGLLTNLEPNDVLFIDEIHRLSTVVEEYLYSAMEDYRIDIMIESGPSARSIQLNLNPFTLIGATTRSGLLTAPLLSRFAIKSRLEYYTADTLLKIILRSAAILQTPITQDAAKEVAGRSRGTPRIANGLLRRVRDFAQVLNDGKIDIGITRHALKALNVDEHGLDDMDNRILLAIIDKFKGGPVGITTIATAVGEEPGTLEEVYEPFLIQEGFLKRTPRGREATHKAYEHLGKNAFGKPDDNRLFD
;
A
#
# COMPACT_ATOMS: atom_id res chain seq x y z
N MET A 1 21.03 -2.73 12.90
CA MET A 1 19.63 -2.86 13.36
C MET A 1 18.76 -2.42 12.20
N SER A 2 18.00 -3.33 11.58
CA SER A 2 17.02 -2.98 10.53
C SER A 2 16.02 -1.98 11.10
N ASN A 3 15.68 -0.95 10.33
CA ASN A 3 14.70 0.05 10.76
C ASN A 3 13.30 -0.55 10.57
N PRO A 4 12.63 -1.03 11.64
CA PRO A 4 11.36 -1.76 11.52
C PRO A 4 10.20 -0.88 11.06
N HIS A 5 10.40 0.45 10.94
CA HIS A 5 9.32 1.41 10.71
C HIS A 5 9.11 1.82 9.25
N LEU A 6 9.99 1.44 8.31
CA LEU A 6 9.84 1.79 6.90
C LEU A 6 8.80 0.92 6.17
N HIS A 7 8.57 -0.29 6.66
CA HIS A 7 7.70 -1.28 6.01
C HIS A 7 6.57 -1.80 6.90
N THR A 8 6.32 -1.17 8.06
CA THR A 8 5.31 -1.64 9.01
C THR A 8 3.89 -1.58 8.43
N ASP A 9 3.15 -2.65 8.66
CA ASP A 9 1.70 -2.71 8.51
C ASP A 9 1.05 -1.52 9.25
N PRO A 10 0.06 -0.81 8.66
CA PRO A 10 -0.69 0.26 9.32
C PRO A 10 -1.22 -0.12 10.70
N ALA A 11 -1.51 -1.40 10.92
CA ALA A 11 -1.97 -1.92 12.21
C ALA A 11 -0.89 -1.89 13.30
N SER A 12 0.40 -1.89 12.93
CA SER A 12 1.53 -1.91 13.87
C SER A 12 2.11 -0.52 14.18
N LEU A 13 1.60 0.54 13.54
CA LEU A 13 2.03 1.92 13.81
C LEU A 13 1.62 2.35 15.22
N ASN A 14 2.55 2.95 15.96
CA ASN A 14 2.24 3.57 17.25
C ASN A 14 1.35 4.81 17.07
N SER A 15 0.78 5.34 18.17
CA SER A 15 -0.12 6.48 18.13
C SER A 15 0.51 7.73 17.49
N ALA A 16 1.79 7.99 17.75
CA ALA A 16 2.53 9.12 17.19
C ALA A 16 2.78 8.98 15.69
N ASP A 17 2.94 7.76 15.18
CA ASP A 17 3.10 7.51 13.75
C ASP A 17 1.77 7.70 13.00
N LYS A 18 0.66 7.27 13.61
CA LYS A 18 -0.70 7.50 13.06
C LYS A 18 -1.06 8.98 13.02
N GLU A 19 -0.74 9.72 14.07
CA GLU A 19 -0.96 11.16 14.12
C GLU A 19 -0.11 11.90 13.08
N PHE A 20 1.17 11.55 12.95
CA PHE A 20 2.04 12.09 11.92
C PHE A 20 1.48 11.86 10.52
N GLU A 21 1.11 10.60 10.19
CA GLU A 21 0.52 10.29 8.89
C GLU A 21 -0.78 11.05 8.63
N ASN A 22 -1.65 11.17 9.63
CA ASN A 22 -2.93 11.88 9.48
C ASN A 22 -2.71 13.37 9.19
N ASN A 23 -1.74 14.01 9.83
CA ASN A 23 -1.46 15.43 9.64
C ASN A 23 -0.99 15.80 8.23
N ILE A 24 -0.27 14.89 7.55
CA ILE A 24 0.27 15.13 6.21
C ILE A 24 -0.64 14.57 5.09
N ARG A 25 -1.70 13.83 5.42
CA ARG A 25 -2.61 13.27 4.40
C ARG A 25 -3.37 14.38 3.67
N PRO A 26 -3.49 14.31 2.33
CA PRO A 26 -4.38 15.21 1.60
C PRO A 26 -5.84 14.91 1.97
N ALA A 27 -6.62 15.98 2.13
CA ALA A 27 -8.05 15.90 2.44
C ALA A 27 -8.95 16.12 1.21
N ALA A 28 -8.43 16.69 0.13
CA ALA A 28 -9.16 17.00 -1.09
C ALA A 28 -8.42 16.47 -2.33
N ILE A 29 -9.15 16.27 -3.41
CA ILE A 29 -8.56 15.86 -4.71
C ILE A 29 -7.49 16.85 -5.19
N ALA A 30 -7.68 18.15 -4.99
CA ALA A 30 -6.73 19.17 -5.40
C ALA A 30 -5.35 19.05 -4.71
N GLU A 31 -5.30 18.43 -3.56
CA GLU A 31 -4.06 18.19 -2.78
C GLU A 31 -3.39 16.85 -3.12
N PHE A 32 -4.12 15.96 -3.78
CA PHE A 32 -3.65 14.63 -4.11
C PHE A 32 -2.76 14.67 -5.35
N SER A 33 -1.53 14.18 -5.21
CA SER A 33 -0.57 14.14 -6.31
C SER A 33 -0.44 12.72 -6.87
N GLY A 34 -0.38 12.59 -8.19
CA GLY A 34 -0.24 11.31 -8.89
C GLY A 34 -1.57 10.66 -9.26
N GLN A 35 -1.54 9.46 -9.86
CA GLN A 35 -2.71 8.69 -10.29
C GLN A 35 -3.64 9.50 -11.24
N ALA A 36 -3.09 10.31 -12.15
CA ALA A 36 -3.83 11.34 -12.90
C ALA A 36 -5.12 10.81 -13.56
N GLN A 37 -5.03 9.72 -14.33
CA GLN A 37 -6.18 9.12 -15.01
C GLN A 37 -7.27 8.64 -14.04
N LEU A 38 -6.86 8.05 -12.91
CA LEU A 38 -7.79 7.60 -11.87
C LEU A 38 -8.51 8.79 -11.26
N ILE A 39 -7.79 9.86 -10.94
CA ILE A 39 -8.35 11.09 -10.35
C ILE A 39 -9.31 11.77 -11.30
N GLU A 40 -8.97 11.92 -12.58
CA GLU A 40 -9.85 12.50 -13.61
C GLU A 40 -11.20 11.76 -13.68
N ASN A 41 -11.16 10.42 -13.71
CA ASN A 41 -12.37 9.60 -13.72
C ASN A 41 -13.18 9.74 -12.42
N LEU A 42 -12.53 9.71 -11.25
CA LEU A 42 -13.21 9.86 -9.96
C LEU A 42 -13.92 11.22 -9.85
N VAL A 43 -13.30 12.31 -10.32
CA VAL A 43 -13.93 13.65 -10.36
C VAL A 43 -15.25 13.62 -11.13
N ILE A 44 -15.26 12.95 -12.29
CA ILE A 44 -16.47 12.83 -13.11
C ILE A 44 -17.54 12.02 -12.39
N PHE A 45 -17.18 10.84 -11.84
CA PHE A 45 -18.12 9.97 -11.17
C PHE A 45 -18.73 10.60 -9.92
N ILE A 46 -17.90 11.27 -9.09
CA ILE A 46 -18.35 11.99 -7.89
C ILE A 46 -19.31 13.13 -8.28
N LYS A 47 -18.96 13.94 -9.29
CA LYS A 47 -19.84 15.01 -9.76
C LYS A 47 -21.17 14.47 -10.28
N ALA A 48 -21.16 13.39 -11.02
CA ALA A 48 -22.36 12.76 -11.56
C ALA A 48 -23.27 12.23 -10.44
N ALA A 49 -22.73 11.54 -9.44
CA ALA A 49 -23.48 11.07 -8.26
C ALA A 49 -24.11 12.24 -7.50
N LYS A 50 -23.36 13.32 -7.26
CA LYS A 50 -23.89 14.54 -6.60
C LYS A 50 -25.01 15.20 -7.39
N ILE A 51 -24.92 15.27 -8.73
CA ILE A 51 -25.98 15.85 -9.58
C ILE A 51 -27.27 15.02 -9.46
N ARG A 52 -27.16 13.69 -9.41
CA ARG A 52 -28.32 12.79 -9.27
C ARG A 52 -28.86 12.71 -7.85
N GLY A 53 -28.08 13.13 -6.84
CA GLY A 53 -28.41 12.96 -5.41
C GLY A 53 -28.40 11.51 -4.95
N GLU A 54 -27.57 10.67 -5.58
CA GLU A 54 -27.47 9.23 -5.35
C GLU A 54 -26.13 8.87 -4.71
N ALA A 55 -26.05 7.68 -4.08
CA ALA A 55 -24.79 7.10 -3.67
C ALA A 55 -23.89 6.91 -4.89
N LEU A 56 -22.57 7.07 -4.72
CA LEU A 56 -21.60 6.71 -5.74
C LEU A 56 -21.60 5.18 -5.93
N ASP A 57 -21.43 4.73 -7.16
CA ASP A 57 -21.19 3.31 -7.44
C ASP A 57 -20.04 2.75 -6.57
N HIS A 58 -20.13 1.47 -6.21
CA HIS A 58 -19.10 0.81 -5.40
C HIS A 58 -17.73 0.82 -6.06
N VAL A 59 -16.69 1.14 -5.28
CA VAL A 59 -15.32 1.36 -5.75
C VAL A 59 -14.37 0.32 -5.19
N LEU A 60 -13.52 -0.27 -6.02
CA LEU A 60 -12.41 -1.12 -5.60
C LEU A 60 -11.08 -0.44 -5.95
N PHE A 61 -10.31 -0.08 -4.92
CA PHE A 61 -8.91 0.33 -5.07
C PHE A 61 -7.99 -0.86 -4.84
N HIS A 62 -7.15 -1.19 -5.81
CA HIS A 62 -6.20 -2.29 -5.67
C HIS A 62 -4.80 -1.88 -6.12
N GLY A 63 -3.79 -2.59 -5.63
CA GLY A 63 -2.39 -2.34 -5.94
C GLY A 63 -1.48 -2.41 -4.72
N PRO A 64 -0.17 -2.23 -4.89
CA PRO A 64 0.82 -2.32 -3.82
C PRO A 64 0.48 -1.52 -2.57
N PRO A 65 1.03 -1.89 -1.39
CA PRO A 65 0.79 -1.15 -0.16
C PRO A 65 1.41 0.26 -0.21
N GLY A 66 0.87 1.19 0.57
CA GLY A 66 1.43 2.53 0.74
C GLY A 66 1.21 3.53 -0.40
N LEU A 67 0.40 3.19 -1.42
CA LEU A 67 0.11 4.05 -2.59
C LEU A 67 -1.05 5.03 -2.39
N GLY A 68 -1.72 5.01 -1.23
CA GLY A 68 -2.77 5.99 -0.91
C GLY A 68 -4.21 5.49 -1.07
N LYS A 69 -4.48 4.18 -1.09
CA LYS A 69 -5.85 3.61 -1.18
C LYS A 69 -6.79 4.17 -0.10
N THR A 70 -6.39 4.10 1.16
CA THR A 70 -7.14 4.66 2.30
C THR A 70 -7.29 6.18 2.23
N THR A 71 -6.27 6.88 1.73
CA THR A 71 -6.33 8.33 1.53
C THR A 71 -7.37 8.71 0.48
N LEU A 72 -7.39 8.00 -0.65
CA LEU A 72 -8.38 8.22 -1.71
C LEU A 72 -9.81 7.94 -1.23
N SER A 73 -10.02 6.92 -0.38
CA SER A 73 -11.36 6.63 0.17
C SER A 73 -11.89 7.78 1.01
N ARG A 74 -11.04 8.39 1.83
CA ARG A 74 -11.39 9.59 2.63
C ARG A 74 -11.66 10.79 1.74
N ILE A 75 -10.83 11.00 0.70
CA ILE A 75 -11.03 12.08 -0.26
C ILE A 75 -12.37 11.90 -0.98
N VAL A 76 -12.72 10.69 -1.42
CA VAL A 76 -14.02 10.42 -2.08
C VAL A 76 -15.17 10.80 -1.17
N ALA A 77 -15.16 10.39 0.11
CA ALA A 77 -16.21 10.76 1.07
C ALA A 77 -16.29 12.28 1.29
N ASN A 78 -15.14 12.94 1.46
CA ASN A 78 -15.08 14.39 1.61
C ASN A 78 -15.62 15.12 0.37
N GLU A 79 -15.25 14.69 -0.83
CA GLU A 79 -15.73 15.28 -2.07
C GLU A 79 -17.23 15.02 -2.30
N LEU A 80 -17.75 13.87 -1.87
CA LEU A 80 -19.19 13.60 -1.86
C LEU A 80 -19.92 14.47 -0.83
N GLY A 81 -19.27 14.85 0.26
CA GLY A 81 -19.85 15.60 1.39
C GLY A 81 -20.63 14.70 2.34
N VAL A 82 -20.20 13.43 2.50
CA VAL A 82 -20.83 12.40 3.35
C VAL A 82 -19.83 11.86 4.37
N ASN A 83 -20.34 11.12 5.36
CA ASN A 83 -19.49 10.48 6.36
C ASN A 83 -18.80 9.22 5.77
N ILE A 84 -17.66 8.87 6.35
CA ILE A 84 -16.97 7.63 6.08
C ILE A 84 -16.87 6.78 7.34
N LYS A 85 -17.27 5.51 7.24
CA LYS A 85 -17.03 4.50 8.26
C LYS A 85 -15.91 3.61 7.80
N GLU A 86 -14.84 3.55 8.58
CA GLU A 86 -13.63 2.79 8.21
C GLU A 86 -13.53 1.52 9.04
N THR A 87 -13.22 0.41 8.36
CA THR A 87 -12.96 -0.90 8.95
C THR A 87 -11.95 -1.67 8.10
N SER A 88 -11.65 -2.89 8.49
CA SER A 88 -10.80 -3.79 7.70
C SER A 88 -11.37 -5.21 7.66
N GLY A 89 -11.02 -5.98 6.61
CA GLY A 89 -11.47 -7.35 6.45
C GLY A 89 -11.28 -8.22 7.70
N PRO A 90 -10.09 -8.24 8.33
CA PRO A 90 -9.86 -9.03 9.55
C PRO A 90 -10.72 -8.67 10.76
N VAL A 91 -11.26 -7.47 10.83
CA VAL A 91 -12.11 -7.00 11.95
C VAL A 91 -13.55 -7.50 11.83
N ILE A 92 -13.98 -7.82 10.60
CA ILE A 92 -15.33 -8.32 10.33
C ILE A 92 -15.29 -9.86 10.37
N GLU A 93 -15.50 -10.42 11.55
CA GLU A 93 -15.39 -11.87 11.75
C GLU A 93 -16.66 -12.63 11.37
N LYS A 94 -17.82 -12.02 11.56
CA LYS A 94 -19.14 -12.64 11.37
C LYS A 94 -20.15 -11.68 10.72
N PRO A 95 -21.21 -12.21 10.09
CA PRO A 95 -22.24 -11.40 9.43
C PRO A 95 -22.88 -10.31 10.33
N GLY A 96 -23.02 -10.56 11.64
CA GLY A 96 -23.53 -9.60 12.58
C GLY A 96 -22.65 -8.34 12.72
N ASP A 97 -21.35 -8.48 12.58
CA ASP A 97 -20.43 -7.34 12.64
C ASP A 97 -20.64 -6.44 11.41
N LEU A 98 -20.76 -7.06 10.22
CA LEU A 98 -21.08 -6.36 8.98
C LEU A 98 -22.44 -5.65 9.06
N ALA A 99 -23.46 -6.35 9.55
CA ALA A 99 -24.80 -5.78 9.71
C ALA A 99 -24.80 -4.57 10.65
N GLY A 100 -24.09 -4.64 11.78
CA GLY A 100 -23.93 -3.54 12.70
C GLY A 100 -23.25 -2.32 12.08
N LEU A 101 -22.30 -2.53 11.14
CA LEU A 101 -21.69 -1.43 10.39
C LEU A 101 -22.66 -0.81 9.40
N LEU A 102 -23.36 -1.63 8.60
CA LEU A 102 -24.25 -1.20 7.52
C LEU A 102 -25.53 -0.50 8.02
N THR A 103 -26.15 -1.00 9.10
CA THR A 103 -27.36 -0.40 9.66
C THR A 103 -27.14 0.97 10.31
N ASN A 104 -25.88 1.31 10.61
CA ASN A 104 -25.48 2.60 11.18
C ASN A 104 -25.01 3.62 10.14
N LEU A 105 -25.17 3.35 8.83
CA LEU A 105 -24.86 4.30 7.77
C LEU A 105 -26.04 5.22 7.50
N GLU A 106 -25.77 6.51 7.36
CA GLU A 106 -26.70 7.49 6.85
C GLU A 106 -26.84 7.36 5.32
N PRO A 107 -27.87 7.92 4.68
CA PRO A 107 -28.01 7.88 3.23
C PRO A 107 -26.80 8.44 2.51
N ASN A 108 -26.28 7.66 1.54
CA ASN A 108 -25.12 7.95 0.70
C ASN A 108 -23.76 7.93 1.41
N ASP A 109 -23.70 7.55 2.69
CA ASP A 109 -22.44 7.39 3.42
C ASP A 109 -21.48 6.40 2.73
N VAL A 110 -20.22 6.51 3.06
CA VAL A 110 -19.17 5.60 2.57
C VAL A 110 -18.82 4.57 3.65
N LEU A 111 -18.91 3.29 3.32
CA LEU A 111 -18.25 2.22 4.08
C LEU A 111 -16.92 1.89 3.40
N PHE A 112 -15.82 2.06 4.11
CA PHE A 112 -14.49 1.68 3.65
C PHE A 112 -14.02 0.40 4.35
N ILE A 113 -13.65 -0.62 3.55
CA ILE A 113 -13.09 -1.88 4.04
C ILE A 113 -11.67 -2.04 3.49
N ASP A 114 -10.66 -1.86 4.37
CA ASP A 114 -9.27 -2.14 4.01
C ASP A 114 -9.01 -3.65 4.04
N GLU A 115 -8.07 -4.13 3.22
CA GLU A 115 -7.74 -5.55 3.06
C GLU A 115 -9.01 -6.43 2.87
N ILE A 116 -9.92 -5.97 2.01
CA ILE A 116 -11.23 -6.61 1.78
C ILE A 116 -11.12 -8.07 1.35
N HIS A 117 -9.99 -8.49 0.76
CA HIS A 117 -9.71 -9.89 0.39
C HIS A 117 -9.57 -10.83 1.59
N ARG A 118 -9.51 -10.29 2.82
CA ARG A 118 -9.44 -11.06 4.07
C ARG A 118 -10.81 -11.30 4.71
N LEU A 119 -11.89 -10.88 4.07
CA LEU A 119 -13.24 -11.25 4.49
C LEU A 119 -13.42 -12.77 4.35
N SER A 120 -14.14 -13.38 5.28
CA SER A 120 -14.58 -14.78 5.12
C SER A 120 -15.63 -14.87 4.01
N THR A 121 -15.69 -16.01 3.32
CA THR A 121 -16.70 -16.27 2.26
C THR A 121 -18.12 -16.04 2.76
N VAL A 122 -18.39 -16.41 4.01
CA VAL A 122 -19.70 -16.20 4.64
C VAL A 122 -20.04 -14.71 4.73
N VAL A 123 -19.11 -13.88 5.17
CA VAL A 123 -19.31 -12.42 5.25
C VAL A 123 -19.46 -11.80 3.86
N GLU A 124 -18.67 -12.29 2.87
CA GLU A 124 -18.82 -11.83 1.49
C GLU A 124 -20.23 -12.06 0.94
N GLU A 125 -20.87 -13.22 1.20
CA GLU A 125 -22.23 -13.52 0.75
C GLU A 125 -23.27 -12.52 1.27
N TYR A 126 -23.15 -12.10 2.54
CA TYR A 126 -24.01 -11.07 3.10
C TYR A 126 -23.74 -9.69 2.46
N LEU A 127 -22.48 -9.42 2.12
CA LEU A 127 -22.09 -8.17 1.47
C LEU A 127 -22.69 -8.07 0.05
N TYR A 128 -22.86 -9.18 -0.66
CA TYR A 128 -23.46 -9.17 -2.00
C TYR A 128 -24.86 -8.59 -2.01
N SER A 129 -25.75 -9.07 -1.14
CA SER A 129 -27.13 -8.56 -1.04
C SER A 129 -27.16 -7.10 -0.58
N ALA A 130 -26.24 -6.73 0.32
CA ALA A 130 -26.12 -5.35 0.76
C ALA A 130 -25.72 -4.39 -0.37
N MET A 131 -24.84 -4.83 -1.27
CA MET A 131 -24.36 -4.02 -2.41
C MET A 131 -25.39 -3.91 -3.54
N GLU A 132 -26.16 -4.96 -3.80
CA GLU A 132 -27.09 -4.99 -4.93
C GLU A 132 -28.46 -4.43 -4.58
N ASP A 133 -28.98 -4.84 -3.42
CA ASP A 133 -30.39 -4.62 -3.05
C ASP A 133 -30.56 -3.68 -1.85
N TYR A 134 -29.47 -3.19 -1.26
CA TYR A 134 -29.50 -2.41 -0.02
C TYR A 134 -30.30 -3.10 1.09
N ARG A 135 -30.08 -4.40 1.27
CA ARG A 135 -30.71 -5.22 2.31
C ARG A 135 -29.74 -6.29 2.80
N ILE A 136 -29.95 -6.73 4.02
CA ILE A 136 -29.17 -7.81 4.62
C ILE A 136 -30.12 -8.74 5.39
N ASP A 137 -30.01 -10.05 5.14
CA ASP A 137 -30.81 -11.07 5.83
C ASP A 137 -29.97 -11.69 6.94
N ILE A 138 -30.36 -11.50 8.22
CA ILE A 138 -29.62 -12.00 9.37
C ILE A 138 -30.33 -13.19 9.96
N MET A 139 -29.63 -14.29 10.17
CA MET A 139 -30.10 -15.46 10.91
C MET A 139 -29.99 -15.18 12.40
N ILE A 140 -31.15 -15.23 13.12
CA ILE A 140 -31.20 -14.94 14.57
C ILE A 140 -30.90 -16.19 15.38
N GLU A 141 -31.32 -17.37 14.90
CA GLU A 141 -31.13 -18.65 15.58
C GLU A 141 -30.58 -19.68 14.59
N SER A 142 -29.87 -20.67 15.12
CA SER A 142 -29.38 -21.83 14.38
C SER A 142 -30.25 -23.06 14.72
N GLY A 143 -30.49 -23.93 13.71
CA GLY A 143 -31.24 -25.17 13.90
C GLY A 143 -32.68 -25.12 13.35
N PRO A 144 -33.57 -26.07 13.74
CA PRO A 144 -34.91 -26.19 13.18
C PRO A 144 -35.83 -24.98 13.39
N SER A 145 -35.50 -24.10 14.35
CA SER A 145 -36.23 -22.87 14.65
C SER A 145 -35.59 -21.61 14.05
N ALA A 146 -34.64 -21.78 13.16
CA ALA A 146 -33.92 -20.66 12.53
C ALA A 146 -34.90 -19.69 11.86
N ARG A 147 -34.77 -18.41 12.21
CA ARG A 147 -35.53 -17.30 11.61
C ARG A 147 -34.55 -16.32 11.01
N SER A 148 -34.84 -15.86 9.80
CA SER A 148 -34.15 -14.73 9.19
C SER A 148 -34.93 -13.44 9.43
N ILE A 149 -34.23 -12.37 9.76
CA ILE A 149 -34.77 -11.00 9.71
C ILE A 149 -34.08 -10.28 8.57
N GLN A 150 -34.89 -9.74 7.65
CA GLN A 150 -34.41 -8.86 6.60
C GLN A 150 -34.38 -7.43 7.13
N LEU A 151 -33.20 -6.81 7.03
CA LEU A 151 -32.98 -5.41 7.37
C LEU A 151 -32.77 -4.61 6.08
N ASN A 152 -33.56 -3.56 5.90
CA ASN A 152 -33.35 -2.60 4.82
C ASN A 152 -32.23 -1.64 5.23
N LEU A 153 -31.36 -1.32 4.28
CA LEU A 153 -30.22 -0.44 4.46
C LEU A 153 -30.45 0.88 3.70
N ASN A 154 -29.87 1.94 4.19
CA ASN A 154 -29.78 3.16 3.40
C ASN A 154 -28.86 2.92 2.18
N PRO A 155 -29.12 3.54 1.01
CA PRO A 155 -28.15 3.53 -0.08
C PRO A 155 -26.79 4.03 0.41
N PHE A 156 -25.73 3.31 0.09
CA PHE A 156 -24.36 3.61 0.53
C PHE A 156 -23.35 3.29 -0.56
N THR A 157 -22.19 3.86 -0.44
CA THR A 157 -21.03 3.51 -1.29
C THR A 157 -20.08 2.60 -0.53
N LEU A 158 -19.85 1.39 -1.05
CA LEU A 158 -18.75 0.54 -0.57
C LEU A 158 -17.47 0.93 -1.30
N ILE A 159 -16.41 1.24 -0.55
CA ILE A 159 -15.05 1.36 -1.07
C ILE A 159 -14.21 0.23 -0.50
N GLY A 160 -13.85 -0.74 -1.32
CA GLY A 160 -12.93 -1.81 -0.97
C GLY A 160 -11.49 -1.45 -1.30
N ALA A 161 -10.55 -1.78 -0.43
CA ALA A 161 -9.12 -1.70 -0.73
C ALA A 161 -8.45 -3.07 -0.58
N THR A 162 -7.51 -3.39 -1.48
CA THR A 162 -6.77 -4.65 -1.41
C THR A 162 -5.38 -4.54 -2.03
N THR A 163 -4.42 -5.25 -1.46
CA THR A 163 -3.12 -5.51 -2.07
C THR A 163 -3.17 -6.72 -3.02
N ARG A 164 -4.15 -7.61 -2.86
CA ARG A 164 -4.28 -8.92 -3.53
C ARG A 164 -5.63 -9.09 -4.21
N SER A 165 -5.87 -8.34 -5.29
CA SER A 165 -7.14 -8.41 -6.03
C SER A 165 -7.46 -9.82 -6.58
N GLY A 166 -6.45 -10.64 -6.84
CA GLY A 166 -6.63 -12.03 -7.29
C GLY A 166 -7.19 -12.99 -6.23
N LEU A 167 -7.26 -12.59 -4.96
CA LEU A 167 -7.88 -13.37 -3.89
C LEU A 167 -9.38 -13.05 -3.70
N LEU A 168 -9.89 -11.99 -4.33
CA LEU A 168 -11.31 -11.66 -4.29
C LEU A 168 -12.09 -12.65 -5.15
N THR A 169 -13.26 -13.03 -4.67
CA THR A 169 -14.17 -13.90 -5.44
C THR A 169 -14.72 -13.17 -6.66
N ALA A 170 -14.98 -13.89 -7.74
CA ALA A 170 -15.55 -13.31 -8.95
C ALA A 170 -16.91 -12.62 -8.71
N PRO A 171 -17.82 -13.16 -7.87
CA PRO A 171 -19.05 -12.49 -7.49
C PRO A 171 -18.81 -11.12 -6.81
N LEU A 172 -17.88 -11.04 -5.87
CA LEU A 172 -17.55 -9.75 -5.23
C LEU A 172 -16.95 -8.76 -6.23
N LEU A 173 -16.01 -9.21 -7.04
CA LEU A 173 -15.39 -8.37 -8.07
C LEU A 173 -16.39 -7.79 -9.07
N SER A 174 -17.44 -8.54 -9.44
CA SER A 174 -18.45 -8.07 -10.41
C SER A 174 -19.32 -6.93 -9.86
N ARG A 175 -19.46 -6.83 -8.55
CA ARG A 175 -20.28 -5.80 -7.88
C ARG A 175 -19.59 -4.44 -7.74
N PHE A 176 -18.30 -4.39 -7.94
CA PHE A 176 -17.60 -3.11 -8.03
C PHE A 176 -17.69 -2.58 -9.46
N ALA A 177 -18.48 -1.53 -9.68
CA ALA A 177 -18.58 -0.86 -10.97
C ALA A 177 -17.30 -0.08 -11.30
N ILE A 178 -16.67 0.52 -10.28
CA ILE A 178 -15.46 1.30 -10.42
C ILE A 178 -14.28 0.50 -9.86
N LYS A 179 -13.37 0.05 -10.74
CA LYS A 179 -12.17 -0.69 -10.37
C LYS A 179 -10.94 0.10 -10.79
N SER A 180 -10.11 0.45 -9.82
CA SER A 180 -8.96 1.30 -10.09
C SER A 180 -7.69 0.70 -9.48
N ARG A 181 -6.70 0.46 -10.34
CA ARG A 181 -5.37 0.05 -9.93
C ARG A 181 -4.52 1.27 -9.63
N LEU A 182 -3.90 1.30 -8.46
CA LEU A 182 -2.92 2.30 -8.10
C LEU A 182 -1.54 1.84 -8.56
N GLU A 183 -0.84 2.74 -9.23
CA GLU A 183 0.51 2.51 -9.75
C GLU A 183 1.56 3.18 -8.84
N TYR A 184 2.79 2.69 -8.93
CA TYR A 184 3.91 3.35 -8.26
C TYR A 184 4.12 4.76 -8.79
N TYR A 185 4.56 5.65 -7.92
CA TYR A 185 4.77 7.06 -8.21
C TYR A 185 6.15 7.29 -8.83
N THR A 186 6.23 8.23 -9.76
CA THR A 186 7.52 8.71 -10.25
C THR A 186 8.24 9.52 -9.19
N ALA A 187 9.57 9.60 -9.27
CA ALA A 187 10.38 10.41 -8.35
C ALA A 187 9.92 11.90 -8.36
N ASP A 188 9.54 12.45 -9.52
CA ASP A 188 9.04 13.83 -9.62
C ASP A 188 7.71 14.03 -8.90
N THR A 189 6.83 13.04 -8.91
CA THR A 189 5.58 13.09 -8.15
C THR A 189 5.85 12.97 -6.66
N LEU A 190 6.74 12.09 -6.24
CA LEU A 190 7.16 11.95 -4.84
C LEU A 190 7.86 13.20 -4.32
N LEU A 191 8.66 13.87 -5.15
CA LEU A 191 9.26 15.17 -4.82
C LEU A 191 8.19 16.20 -4.43
N LYS A 192 7.10 16.31 -5.19
CA LYS A 192 5.97 17.20 -4.85
C LYS A 192 5.34 16.84 -3.51
N ILE A 193 5.14 15.55 -3.26
CA ILE A 193 4.59 15.03 -2.00
C ILE A 193 5.51 15.39 -0.83
N ILE A 194 6.82 15.16 -0.95
CA ILE A 194 7.82 15.46 0.08
C ILE A 194 7.85 16.96 0.40
N LEU A 195 7.88 17.82 -0.61
CA LEU A 195 7.89 19.28 -0.43
C LEU A 195 6.62 19.75 0.29
N ARG A 196 5.42 19.22 -0.12
CA ARG A 196 4.16 19.51 0.56
C ARG A 196 4.20 19.04 2.02
N SER A 197 4.63 17.81 2.26
CA SER A 197 4.71 17.25 3.61
C SER A 197 5.69 18.04 4.50
N ALA A 198 6.85 18.43 3.97
CA ALA A 198 7.83 19.25 4.67
C ALA A 198 7.26 20.64 5.03
N ALA A 199 6.49 21.25 4.12
CA ALA A 199 5.82 22.53 4.38
C ALA A 199 4.78 22.43 5.51
N ILE A 200 3.95 21.37 5.51
CA ILE A 200 2.97 21.10 6.58
C ILE A 200 3.67 20.90 7.94
N LEU A 201 4.81 20.20 7.93
CA LEU A 201 5.62 19.93 9.11
C LEU A 201 6.50 21.11 9.53
N GLN A 202 6.41 22.22 8.81
CA GLN A 202 7.25 23.42 9.04
C GLN A 202 8.75 23.10 9.10
N THR A 203 9.19 22.15 8.27
CA THR A 203 10.57 21.69 8.23
C THR A 203 11.25 22.23 6.96
N PRO A 204 12.24 23.13 7.08
CA PRO A 204 12.96 23.63 5.90
C PRO A 204 13.72 22.49 5.21
N ILE A 205 13.48 22.29 3.92
CA ILE A 205 14.16 21.29 3.10
C ILE A 205 14.63 21.92 1.78
N THR A 206 15.86 21.61 1.38
CA THR A 206 16.37 22.03 0.05
C THR A 206 15.81 21.12 -1.06
N GLN A 207 15.74 21.66 -2.27
CA GLN A 207 15.14 20.92 -3.40
C GLN A 207 15.96 19.66 -3.77
N ASP A 208 17.26 19.73 -3.70
CA ASP A 208 18.19 18.61 -3.92
C ASP A 208 18.03 17.51 -2.85
N ALA A 209 17.88 17.91 -1.57
CA ALA A 209 17.58 16.97 -0.49
C ALA A 209 16.23 16.27 -0.69
N ALA A 210 15.19 17.03 -1.02
CA ALA A 210 13.88 16.45 -1.31
C ALA A 210 13.91 15.50 -2.51
N LYS A 211 14.68 15.81 -3.55
CA LYS A 211 14.89 14.97 -4.72
C LYS A 211 15.64 13.68 -4.39
N GLU A 212 16.66 13.76 -3.53
CA GLU A 212 17.39 12.58 -3.03
C GLU A 212 16.46 11.64 -2.25
N VAL A 213 15.63 12.17 -1.34
CA VAL A 213 14.63 11.36 -0.60
C VAL A 213 13.62 10.73 -1.57
N ALA A 214 13.12 11.50 -2.54
CA ALA A 214 12.16 11.01 -3.54
C ALA A 214 12.72 9.84 -4.36
N GLY A 215 13.98 9.95 -4.80
CA GLY A 215 14.65 8.91 -5.58
C GLY A 215 14.81 7.59 -4.82
N ARG A 216 14.92 7.64 -3.49
CA ARG A 216 15.08 6.43 -2.65
C ARG A 216 13.76 5.94 -2.02
N SER A 217 12.62 6.52 -2.40
CA SER A 217 11.32 6.23 -1.80
C SER A 217 10.55 5.08 -2.44
N ARG A 218 11.18 4.29 -3.30
CA ARG A 218 10.60 3.06 -3.88
C ARG A 218 9.25 3.27 -4.57
N GLY A 219 9.03 4.43 -5.19
CA GLY A 219 7.76 4.77 -5.82
C GLY A 219 6.56 4.88 -4.87
N THR A 220 6.79 5.01 -3.56
CA THR A 220 5.74 4.86 -2.55
C THR A 220 5.64 6.09 -1.64
N PRO A 221 4.51 6.81 -1.62
CA PRO A 221 4.30 7.97 -0.74
C PRO A 221 4.50 7.68 0.75
N ARG A 222 4.10 6.49 1.24
CA ARG A 222 4.32 6.08 2.63
C ARG A 222 5.82 6.05 2.96
N ILE A 223 6.63 5.43 2.10
CA ILE A 223 8.09 5.36 2.31
C ILE A 223 8.70 6.75 2.20
N ALA A 224 8.27 7.57 1.23
CA ALA A 224 8.75 8.94 1.07
C ALA A 224 8.54 9.77 2.35
N ASN A 225 7.34 9.73 2.92
CA ASN A 225 7.03 10.41 4.17
C ASN A 225 7.76 9.81 5.38
N GLY A 226 7.92 8.49 5.41
CA GLY A 226 8.72 7.79 6.42
C GLY A 226 10.18 8.22 6.41
N LEU A 227 10.81 8.28 5.23
CA LEU A 227 12.17 8.76 5.05
C LEU A 227 12.30 10.24 5.42
N LEU A 228 11.38 11.10 4.96
CA LEU A 228 11.33 12.51 5.32
C LEU A 228 11.32 12.68 6.84
N ARG A 229 10.49 11.92 7.56
CA ARG A 229 10.42 11.94 9.01
C ARG A 229 11.76 11.59 9.66
N ARG A 230 12.39 10.51 9.20
CA ARG A 230 13.70 10.09 9.74
C ARG A 230 14.78 11.12 9.44
N VAL A 231 14.87 11.62 8.21
CA VAL A 231 15.84 12.66 7.83
C VAL A 231 15.63 13.92 8.65
N ARG A 232 14.36 14.29 8.96
CA ARG A 232 14.05 15.39 9.86
C ARG A 232 14.61 15.17 11.26
N ASP A 233 14.50 13.96 11.82
CA ASP A 233 15.05 13.65 13.13
C ASP A 233 16.58 13.90 13.18
N PHE A 234 17.30 13.47 12.13
CA PHE A 234 18.73 13.76 11.98
C PHE A 234 19.02 15.27 11.84
N ALA A 235 18.21 15.97 11.05
CA ALA A 235 18.37 17.41 10.84
C ALA A 235 18.17 18.20 12.15
N GLN A 236 17.18 17.81 12.96
CA GLN A 236 16.92 18.45 14.25
C GLN A 236 18.08 18.31 15.24
N VAL A 237 18.78 17.19 15.20
CA VAL A 237 19.89 16.92 16.14
C VAL A 237 21.23 17.44 15.61
N LEU A 238 21.45 17.41 14.29
CA LEU A 238 22.76 17.61 13.69
C LEU A 238 22.86 18.85 12.78
N ASN A 239 21.73 19.52 12.44
CA ASN A 239 21.73 20.62 11.47
C ASN A 239 20.63 21.66 11.72
N ASP A 240 20.41 22.03 12.98
CA ASP A 240 19.46 23.09 13.42
C ASP A 240 18.06 22.97 12.77
N GLY A 241 17.63 21.74 12.52
CA GLY A 241 16.32 21.44 11.94
C GLY A 241 16.20 21.63 10.42
N LYS A 242 17.26 22.04 9.73
CA LYS A 242 17.28 22.23 8.28
C LYS A 242 17.72 20.96 7.56
N ILE A 243 16.91 20.51 6.61
CA ILE A 243 17.22 19.36 5.76
C ILE A 243 17.93 19.83 4.49
N ASP A 244 19.24 19.62 4.43
CA ASP A 244 20.06 19.81 3.23
C ASP A 244 20.52 18.44 2.67
N ILE A 245 21.23 18.46 1.54
CA ILE A 245 21.70 17.24 0.88
C ILE A 245 22.72 16.46 1.73
N GLY A 246 23.55 17.18 2.51
CA GLY A 246 24.56 16.55 3.37
C GLY A 246 23.94 15.72 4.48
N ILE A 247 23.02 16.33 5.25
CA ILE A 247 22.31 15.63 6.31
C ILE A 247 21.41 14.52 5.75
N THR A 248 20.80 14.74 4.57
CA THR A 248 19.97 13.74 3.91
C THR A 248 20.77 12.48 3.58
N ARG A 249 21.92 12.62 2.92
CA ARG A 249 22.79 11.48 2.59
C ARG A 249 23.35 10.79 3.83
N HIS A 250 23.70 11.56 4.86
CA HIS A 250 24.13 11.02 6.14
C HIS A 250 23.02 10.16 6.79
N ALA A 251 21.81 10.68 6.87
CA ALA A 251 20.66 9.98 7.43
C ALA A 251 20.31 8.72 6.65
N LEU A 252 20.21 8.80 5.31
CA LEU A 252 19.89 7.65 4.46
C LEU A 252 20.95 6.53 4.58
N LYS A 253 22.24 6.90 4.66
CA LYS A 253 23.32 5.95 4.92
C LYS A 253 23.18 5.30 6.30
N ALA A 254 22.89 6.07 7.34
CA ALA A 254 22.69 5.55 8.70
C ALA A 254 21.45 4.63 8.80
N LEU A 255 20.45 4.83 7.93
CA LEU A 255 19.27 3.99 7.80
C LEU A 255 19.47 2.77 6.89
N ASN A 256 20.66 2.56 6.33
CA ASN A 256 21.00 1.52 5.37
C ASN A 256 20.10 1.55 4.12
N VAL A 257 19.71 2.75 3.66
CA VAL A 257 19.00 2.95 2.39
C VAL A 257 20.00 3.36 1.32
N ASP A 258 20.19 2.52 0.33
CA ASP A 258 21.17 2.72 -0.73
C ASP A 258 20.66 3.64 -1.87
N GLU A 259 21.47 3.80 -2.92
CA GLU A 259 21.19 4.69 -4.05
C GLU A 259 19.93 4.28 -4.85
N HIS A 260 19.58 3.02 -4.82
CA HIS A 260 18.39 2.46 -5.48
C HIS A 260 17.17 2.39 -4.54
N GLY A 261 17.31 2.82 -3.29
CA GLY A 261 16.26 2.70 -2.29
C GLY A 261 16.12 1.29 -1.69
N LEU A 262 17.10 0.40 -1.92
CA LEU A 262 17.14 -0.90 -1.26
C LEU A 262 17.58 -0.73 0.19
N ASP A 263 16.93 -1.47 1.08
CA ASP A 263 17.30 -1.53 2.49
C ASP A 263 18.10 -2.81 2.83
N ASP A 264 18.38 -2.98 4.12
CA ASP A 264 19.11 -4.15 4.62
C ASP A 264 18.42 -5.47 4.27
N MET A 265 17.08 -5.54 4.35
CA MET A 265 16.35 -6.76 4.06
C MET A 265 16.34 -7.09 2.57
N ASP A 266 16.17 -6.09 1.69
CA ASP A 266 16.29 -6.28 0.24
C ASP A 266 17.65 -6.90 -0.12
N ASN A 267 18.72 -6.31 0.42
CA ASN A 267 20.08 -6.80 0.18
C ASN A 267 20.28 -8.21 0.75
N ARG A 268 19.71 -8.52 1.92
CA ARG A 268 19.75 -9.88 2.49
C ARG A 268 19.00 -10.89 1.63
N ILE A 269 17.84 -10.51 1.06
CA ILE A 269 17.09 -11.35 0.13
C ILE A 269 17.93 -11.67 -1.11
N LEU A 270 18.47 -10.64 -1.74
CA LEU A 270 19.30 -10.80 -2.96
C LEU A 270 20.56 -11.61 -2.67
N LEU A 271 21.26 -11.34 -1.56
CA LEU A 271 22.43 -12.11 -1.14
C LEU A 271 22.09 -13.57 -0.85
N ALA A 272 20.96 -13.84 -0.20
CA ALA A 272 20.52 -15.21 0.05
C ALA A 272 20.29 -15.97 -1.26
N ILE A 273 19.63 -15.36 -2.25
CA ILE A 273 19.40 -15.98 -3.55
C ILE A 273 20.72 -16.21 -4.30
N ILE A 274 21.61 -15.24 -4.29
CA ILE A 274 22.88 -15.32 -5.03
C ILE A 274 23.86 -16.30 -4.36
N ASP A 275 24.12 -16.12 -3.08
CA ASP A 275 25.21 -16.86 -2.40
C ASP A 275 24.79 -18.25 -1.95
N LYS A 276 23.55 -18.40 -1.41
CA LYS A 276 23.09 -19.69 -0.91
C LYS A 276 22.43 -20.55 -1.98
N PHE A 277 21.77 -19.94 -2.97
CA PHE A 277 20.99 -20.65 -4.00
C PHE A 277 21.50 -20.42 -5.43
N LYS A 278 22.74 -19.98 -5.59
CA LYS A 278 23.43 -19.83 -6.90
C LYS A 278 22.62 -19.01 -7.92
N GLY A 279 21.93 -17.96 -7.44
CA GLY A 279 21.10 -17.08 -8.27
C GLY A 279 19.67 -17.55 -8.49
N GLY A 280 19.30 -18.71 -8.01
CA GLY A 280 17.96 -19.30 -8.17
C GLY A 280 17.86 -20.31 -9.32
N PRO A 281 16.65 -20.81 -9.66
CA PRO A 281 15.36 -20.45 -9.05
C PRO A 281 15.16 -21.03 -7.66
N VAL A 282 14.57 -20.25 -6.74
CA VAL A 282 14.32 -20.66 -5.34
C VAL A 282 12.90 -20.24 -4.89
N GLY A 283 12.25 -21.11 -4.12
CA GLY A 283 10.89 -20.86 -3.61
C GLY A 283 10.86 -19.76 -2.54
N ILE A 284 9.75 -18.99 -2.47
CA ILE A 284 9.60 -17.88 -1.51
C ILE A 284 9.76 -18.33 -0.05
N THR A 285 9.21 -19.47 0.32
CA THR A 285 9.31 -20.04 1.68
C THR A 285 10.76 -20.34 2.05
N THR A 286 11.55 -20.85 1.09
CA THR A 286 12.98 -21.14 1.29
C THR A 286 13.78 -19.85 1.49
N ILE A 287 13.48 -18.80 0.70
CA ILE A 287 14.11 -17.48 0.87
C ILE A 287 13.75 -16.92 2.25
N ALA A 288 12.46 -16.94 2.61
CA ALA A 288 11.95 -16.45 3.89
C ALA A 288 12.68 -17.08 5.08
N THR A 289 12.78 -18.42 5.09
CA THR A 289 13.55 -19.15 6.08
C THR A 289 15.03 -18.73 6.11
N ALA A 290 15.64 -18.52 4.94
CA ALA A 290 17.05 -18.16 4.83
C ALA A 290 17.39 -16.77 5.36
N VAL A 291 16.41 -15.82 5.30
CA VAL A 291 16.58 -14.42 5.79
C VAL A 291 15.93 -14.19 7.16
N GLY A 292 15.16 -15.18 7.69
CA GLY A 292 14.50 -15.09 8.99
C GLY A 292 13.27 -14.18 8.97
N GLU A 293 12.43 -14.26 7.91
CA GLU A 293 11.22 -13.45 7.74
C GLU A 293 10.04 -14.33 7.32
N GLU A 294 8.82 -13.83 7.46
CA GLU A 294 7.60 -14.51 7.02
C GLU A 294 7.47 -14.47 5.48
N PRO A 295 7.06 -15.59 4.83
CA PRO A 295 6.89 -15.65 3.38
C PRO A 295 5.93 -14.59 2.84
N GLY A 296 4.83 -14.31 3.56
CA GLY A 296 3.85 -13.29 3.20
C GLY A 296 4.45 -11.90 3.17
N THR A 297 5.28 -11.55 4.16
CA THR A 297 5.99 -10.26 4.21
C THR A 297 6.92 -10.09 3.00
N LEU A 298 7.66 -11.14 2.63
CA LEU A 298 8.51 -11.07 1.46
C LEU A 298 7.70 -10.83 0.17
N GLU A 299 6.59 -11.55 0.00
CA GLU A 299 5.76 -11.49 -1.20
C GLU A 299 4.99 -10.16 -1.33
N GLU A 300 4.59 -9.55 -0.22
CA GLU A 300 3.79 -8.33 -0.25
C GLU A 300 4.62 -7.05 -0.20
N VAL A 301 5.74 -7.07 0.52
CA VAL A 301 6.49 -5.84 0.84
C VAL A 301 7.76 -5.71 0.00
N TYR A 302 8.55 -6.76 -0.11
CA TYR A 302 9.88 -6.70 -0.74
C TYR A 302 9.89 -7.12 -2.21
N GLU A 303 9.30 -8.28 -2.52
CA GLU A 303 9.32 -8.86 -3.88
C GLU A 303 8.78 -7.92 -4.95
N PRO A 304 7.65 -7.20 -4.76
CA PRO A 304 7.09 -6.35 -5.81
C PRO A 304 8.05 -5.23 -6.24
N PHE A 305 8.74 -4.61 -5.30
CA PHE A 305 9.71 -3.57 -5.61
C PHE A 305 10.96 -4.15 -6.30
N LEU A 306 11.51 -5.25 -5.78
CA LEU A 306 12.66 -5.91 -6.37
C LEU A 306 12.41 -6.38 -7.81
N ILE A 307 11.18 -6.84 -8.10
CA ILE A 307 10.77 -7.23 -9.47
C ILE A 307 10.62 -5.98 -10.35
N GLN A 308 9.95 -4.93 -9.86
CA GLN A 308 9.74 -3.70 -10.62
C GLN A 308 11.06 -3.04 -11.01
N GLU A 309 12.00 -2.97 -10.07
CA GLU A 309 13.33 -2.41 -10.29
C GLU A 309 14.25 -3.35 -11.08
N GLY A 310 13.78 -4.56 -11.38
CA GLY A 310 14.50 -5.52 -12.18
C GLY A 310 15.69 -6.19 -11.46
N PHE A 311 15.70 -6.23 -10.12
CA PHE A 311 16.67 -7.00 -9.34
C PHE A 311 16.29 -8.47 -9.22
N LEU A 312 14.99 -8.77 -9.27
CA LEU A 312 14.44 -10.10 -9.12
C LEU A 312 13.49 -10.41 -10.28
N LYS A 313 13.42 -11.67 -10.70
CA LYS A 313 12.39 -12.16 -11.61
C LYS A 313 11.66 -13.36 -11.02
N ARG A 314 10.36 -13.44 -11.26
CA ARG A 314 9.51 -14.55 -10.85
C ARG A 314 9.35 -15.52 -12.02
N THR A 315 9.66 -16.79 -11.79
CA THR A 315 9.52 -17.88 -12.77
C THR A 315 8.58 -18.95 -12.22
N PRO A 316 8.06 -19.88 -13.06
CA PRO A 316 7.25 -21.00 -12.56
C PRO A 316 7.97 -21.88 -11.52
N ARG A 317 9.30 -21.91 -11.52
CA ARG A 317 10.13 -22.70 -10.59
C ARG A 317 10.55 -21.91 -9.34
N GLY A 318 10.32 -20.61 -9.28
CA GLY A 318 10.71 -19.77 -8.16
C GLY A 318 11.26 -18.40 -8.56
N ARG A 319 12.01 -17.80 -7.65
CA ARG A 319 12.62 -16.46 -7.81
C ARG A 319 14.06 -16.60 -8.24
N GLU A 320 14.49 -15.74 -9.15
CA GLU A 320 15.86 -15.71 -9.66
C GLU A 320 16.39 -14.28 -9.59
N ALA A 321 17.64 -14.13 -9.15
CA ALA A 321 18.34 -12.85 -9.19
C ALA A 321 18.71 -12.50 -10.64
N THR A 322 18.58 -11.23 -11.01
CA THR A 322 18.93 -10.75 -12.34
C THR A 322 20.39 -10.29 -12.39
N HIS A 323 20.90 -10.00 -13.59
CA HIS A 323 22.23 -9.41 -13.76
C HIS A 323 22.41 -8.10 -12.96
N LYS A 324 21.36 -7.25 -12.93
CA LYS A 324 21.34 -6.01 -12.14
C LYS A 324 21.58 -6.27 -10.65
N ALA A 325 21.04 -7.36 -10.09
CA ALA A 325 21.27 -7.73 -8.70
C ALA A 325 22.72 -8.12 -8.41
N TYR A 326 23.36 -8.84 -9.34
CA TYR A 326 24.78 -9.17 -9.22
C TYR A 326 25.66 -7.93 -9.31
N GLU A 327 25.41 -7.04 -10.27
CA GLU A 327 26.15 -5.77 -10.42
C GLU A 327 26.03 -4.91 -9.18
N HIS A 328 24.82 -4.75 -8.68
CA HIS A 328 24.51 -3.97 -7.46
C HIS A 328 25.29 -4.47 -6.24
N LEU A 329 25.38 -5.77 -6.07
CA LEU A 329 26.11 -6.39 -4.95
C LEU A 329 27.60 -6.60 -5.21
N GLY A 330 28.12 -6.14 -6.34
CA GLY A 330 29.53 -6.34 -6.73
C GLY A 330 29.91 -7.79 -6.91
N LYS A 331 28.96 -8.66 -7.33
CA LYS A 331 29.14 -10.09 -7.50
C LYS A 331 29.24 -10.45 -9.00
N ASN A 332 30.00 -11.47 -9.31
CA ASN A 332 30.04 -12.03 -10.68
C ASN A 332 28.83 -12.95 -10.90
N ALA A 333 28.09 -12.77 -12.01
CA ALA A 333 27.00 -13.67 -12.38
C ALA A 333 27.56 -15.08 -12.66
N PHE A 334 26.97 -16.10 -12.00
CA PHE A 334 27.32 -17.49 -12.31
C PHE A 334 27.04 -17.79 -13.79
N GLY A 335 28.05 -18.07 -14.58
CA GLY A 335 27.91 -18.47 -15.98
C GLY A 335 28.68 -17.68 -17.02
N LYS A 336 29.37 -16.58 -16.67
CA LYS A 336 30.45 -16.10 -17.53
C LYS A 336 31.75 -16.76 -17.09
N PRO A 337 32.42 -17.57 -17.96
CA PRO A 337 33.83 -17.92 -17.73
C PRO A 337 34.59 -16.60 -17.60
N ASP A 338 35.55 -16.54 -16.68
CA ASP A 338 36.60 -15.52 -16.72
C ASP A 338 37.26 -15.56 -18.11
N ASP A 339 36.90 -14.62 -18.97
CA ASP A 339 37.43 -14.48 -20.31
C ASP A 339 38.88 -13.95 -20.31
N ASN A 340 39.57 -14.07 -19.18
CA ASN A 340 40.92 -13.58 -18.97
C ASN A 340 41.93 -14.67 -18.53
N ARG A 341 41.66 -15.98 -18.80
CA ARG A 341 42.65 -17.03 -18.59
C ARG A 341 42.75 -17.94 -19.81
N LEU A 342 43.10 -17.36 -20.94
CA LEU A 342 43.60 -18.10 -22.09
C LEU A 342 44.64 -17.20 -22.74
N PHE A 343 45.86 -17.19 -22.15
CA PHE A 343 47.16 -16.83 -22.74
C PHE A 343 48.12 -16.45 -21.59
N ASP A 344 48.64 -17.49 -20.92
CA ASP A 344 49.99 -17.57 -20.39
C ASP A 344 50.51 -19.00 -20.61
#